data_5d38bb82f35cb1cb104fe126faa5163b
#
_entry.id   5d38bb82f35cb1cb104fe126faa5163b
#
_cell.length_a   1.000
_cell.length_b   1.000
_cell.length_c   1.000
_cell.angle_alpha   90.00
_cell.angle_beta   90.00
_cell.angle_gamma   90.00
#
_symmetry.space_group_name_H-M   'P 1'
#
loop_
_entity.id
_entity.type
_entity.pdbx_description
1 polymer ?
#
loop_
_entity_poly.entity_id
_entity_poly.type
_entity_poly.pdbx_seq_one_letter_code
_entity_poly.pdbx_strand_id
1 'polypeptide(L)'
;MDLEGIGAIAAAAVAALGVPAAVLVGCWQMRAALRAAEETGRAGIAQAESTYRAALDAVRTEVDAAHLQWRRGVRRDAYAGFLLAMTRCVQAAEALPRERLETPHSLNAAVDELTRAKNDLSTALWVVKLEGPQVVADSAESVSSLALELTEALARKAEYHRAASTLYHLSSSNPIAAELDATLMGLSVAVSETGYNAQPGSRQMPPQEVAEAVERARQLHGQLSDDIGISEWVALLNDALNYFTDPEALNRQLSSTVEQLLPVCRQALDARSGTDDLLLTAGV
;
A
#
# COMPACT_ATOMS: atom_id res chain seq x y z
N MET A 1 108.12 -41.02 -30.43
CA MET A 1 107.20 -40.26 -29.58
C MET A 1 105.77 -40.41 -30.19
N ASP A 2 105.01 -41.23 -29.58
CA ASP A 2 103.73 -41.72 -30.09
C ASP A 2 102.64 -40.63 -30.04
N LEU A 3 102.22 -40.16 -31.16
CA LEU A 3 101.16 -39.18 -31.31
C LEU A 3 99.81 -39.67 -30.71
N GLU A 4 99.60 -40.98 -30.63
CA GLU A 4 98.45 -41.62 -29.99
C GLU A 4 98.35 -41.36 -28.50
N GLY A 5 99.43 -41.29 -27.79
CA GLY A 5 99.47 -41.03 -26.34
C GLY A 5 99.04 -39.60 -25.98
N ILE A 6 99.36 -38.63 -26.83
CA ILE A 6 98.98 -37.22 -26.60
C ILE A 6 97.50 -37.03 -26.85
N GLY A 7 96.90 -37.72 -27.83
CA GLY A 7 95.43 -37.67 -28.06
C GLY A 7 94.61 -38.27 -26.86
N ALA A 8 95.08 -39.37 -26.30
CA ALA A 8 94.44 -40.00 -25.19
C ALA A 8 94.48 -39.16 -23.90
N ILE A 9 95.60 -38.48 -23.64
CA ILE A 9 95.72 -37.56 -22.47
C ILE A 9 94.83 -36.31 -22.66
N ALA A 10 94.80 -35.77 -23.88
CA ALA A 10 93.92 -34.62 -24.14
C ALA A 10 92.43 -34.98 -24.01
N ALA A 11 92.05 -36.15 -24.54
CA ALA A 11 90.65 -36.62 -24.39
C ALA A 11 90.28 -36.90 -22.92
N ALA A 12 91.22 -37.49 -22.16
CA ALA A 12 91.00 -37.73 -20.72
C ALA A 12 90.87 -36.38 -19.90
N ALA A 13 91.71 -35.39 -20.29
CA ALA A 13 91.61 -34.07 -19.60
C ALA A 13 90.33 -33.33 -19.93
N VAL A 14 89.88 -33.39 -21.19
CA VAL A 14 88.58 -32.81 -21.59
C VAL A 14 87.39 -33.54 -20.88
N ALA A 15 87.42 -34.86 -20.76
CA ALA A 15 86.49 -35.63 -20.08
C ALA A 15 86.45 -35.34 -18.54
N ALA A 16 87.66 -35.22 -17.96
CA ALA A 16 87.84 -34.95 -16.55
C ALA A 16 87.36 -33.57 -16.07
N LEU A 17 87.41 -32.57 -16.99
CA LEU A 17 86.88 -31.21 -16.73
C LEU A 17 85.44 -31.02 -17.20
N GLY A 18 85.08 -31.67 -18.30
CA GLY A 18 83.76 -31.52 -18.93
C GLY A 18 82.62 -32.11 -18.12
N VAL A 19 82.84 -33.29 -17.51
CA VAL A 19 81.82 -33.96 -16.73
C VAL A 19 81.47 -33.16 -15.45
N PRO A 20 82.42 -32.69 -14.65
CA PRO A 20 82.13 -31.85 -13.50
C PRO A 20 81.45 -30.52 -13.85
N ALA A 21 81.91 -29.90 -14.97
CA ALA A 21 81.27 -28.65 -15.45
C ALA A 21 79.84 -28.88 -15.88
N ALA A 22 79.52 -29.95 -16.62
CA ALA A 22 78.19 -30.32 -17.02
C ALA A 22 77.24 -30.59 -15.81
N VAL A 23 77.75 -31.27 -14.77
CA VAL A 23 77.03 -31.51 -13.52
C VAL A 23 76.73 -30.20 -12.76
N LEU A 24 77.70 -29.29 -12.67
CA LEU A 24 77.52 -27.98 -12.08
C LEU A 24 76.46 -27.14 -12.81
N VAL A 25 76.57 -27.09 -14.15
CA VAL A 25 75.57 -26.37 -14.98
C VAL A 25 74.17 -27.01 -14.82
N GLY A 26 74.09 -28.33 -14.82
CA GLY A 26 72.84 -29.06 -14.59
C GLY A 26 72.24 -28.78 -13.21
N CYS A 27 73.05 -28.74 -12.14
CA CYS A 27 72.61 -28.36 -10.81
C CYS A 27 72.11 -26.91 -10.73
N TRP A 28 72.76 -25.97 -11.44
CA TRP A 28 72.33 -24.58 -11.50
C TRP A 28 71.03 -24.41 -12.29
N GLN A 29 70.91 -25.11 -13.41
CA GLN A 29 69.66 -25.12 -14.17
C GLN A 29 68.50 -25.73 -13.41
N MET A 30 68.72 -26.82 -12.69
CA MET A 30 67.70 -27.44 -11.82
C MET A 30 67.27 -26.51 -10.69
N ARG A 31 68.21 -25.83 -10.05
CA ARG A 31 67.87 -24.84 -9.00
C ARG A 31 67.13 -23.64 -9.57
N ALA A 32 67.49 -23.16 -10.74
CA ALA A 32 66.80 -22.09 -11.43
C ALA A 32 65.38 -22.53 -11.81
N ALA A 33 65.20 -23.73 -12.34
CA ALA A 33 63.91 -24.30 -12.68
C ALA A 33 63.00 -24.49 -11.45
N LEU A 34 63.56 -24.96 -10.32
CA LEU A 34 62.82 -25.08 -9.06
C LEU A 34 62.34 -23.72 -8.53
N ARG A 35 63.22 -22.70 -8.58
CA ARG A 35 62.81 -21.35 -8.15
C ARG A 35 61.70 -20.76 -9.06
N ALA A 36 61.84 -20.91 -10.36
CA ALA A 36 60.82 -20.49 -11.31
C ALA A 36 59.47 -21.22 -11.12
N ALA A 37 59.55 -22.52 -10.80
CA ALA A 37 58.37 -23.32 -10.46
C ALA A 37 57.66 -22.85 -9.17
N GLU A 38 58.48 -22.54 -8.12
CA GLU A 38 57.98 -22.01 -6.86
C GLU A 38 57.32 -20.61 -7.04
N GLU A 39 57.95 -19.71 -7.82
CA GLU A 39 57.43 -18.38 -8.12
C GLU A 39 56.17 -18.49 -8.93
N THR A 40 56.11 -19.34 -9.97
CA THR A 40 54.90 -19.61 -10.74
C THR A 40 53.80 -20.21 -9.89
N GLY A 41 54.13 -21.10 -9.00
CA GLY A 41 53.18 -21.69 -8.04
C GLY A 41 52.57 -20.64 -7.08
N ARG A 42 53.45 -19.79 -6.52
CA ARG A 42 53.00 -18.68 -5.63
C ARG A 42 52.12 -17.67 -6.38
N ALA A 43 52.54 -17.30 -7.58
CA ALA A 43 51.75 -16.41 -8.45
C ALA A 43 50.39 -17.04 -8.81
N GLY A 44 50.36 -18.32 -9.14
CA GLY A 44 49.11 -19.07 -9.41
C GLY A 44 48.14 -19.11 -8.21
N ILE A 45 48.68 -19.35 -7.01
CA ILE A 45 47.89 -19.35 -5.77
C ILE A 45 47.32 -17.95 -5.50
N ALA A 46 48.15 -16.90 -5.60
CA ALA A 46 47.72 -15.52 -5.41
C ALA A 46 46.64 -15.09 -6.45
N GLN A 47 46.80 -15.51 -7.69
CA GLN A 47 45.80 -15.26 -8.72
C GLN A 47 44.49 -16.03 -8.45
N ALA A 48 44.57 -17.30 -8.05
CA ALA A 48 43.40 -18.09 -7.69
C ALA A 48 42.64 -17.48 -6.51
N GLU A 49 43.38 -17.03 -5.48
CA GLU A 49 42.78 -16.35 -4.31
C GLU A 49 42.11 -15.03 -4.67
N SER A 50 42.74 -14.21 -5.52
CA SER A 50 42.15 -12.96 -6.00
C SER A 50 40.90 -13.20 -6.86
N THR A 51 40.92 -14.19 -7.74
CA THR A 51 39.76 -14.60 -8.53
C THR A 51 38.63 -15.13 -7.67
N TYR A 52 38.94 -15.93 -6.64
CA TYR A 52 37.96 -16.44 -5.73
C TYR A 52 37.30 -15.32 -4.90
N ARG A 53 38.08 -14.35 -4.39
CA ARG A 53 37.53 -13.19 -3.68
C ARG A 53 36.64 -12.34 -4.60
N ALA A 54 37.09 -12.05 -5.82
CA ALA A 54 36.31 -11.31 -6.80
C ALA A 54 34.99 -12.04 -7.15
N ALA A 55 35.00 -13.36 -7.28
CA ALA A 55 33.80 -14.17 -7.51
C ALA A 55 32.83 -14.11 -6.33
N LEU A 56 33.34 -14.21 -5.09
CA LEU A 56 32.50 -14.06 -3.89
C LEU A 56 31.87 -12.69 -3.77
N ASP A 57 32.62 -11.62 -4.08
CA ASP A 57 32.10 -10.26 -4.02
C ASP A 57 31.06 -10.02 -5.15
N ALA A 58 31.26 -10.58 -6.33
CA ALA A 58 30.29 -10.56 -7.41
C ALA A 58 28.98 -11.25 -7.01
N VAL A 59 29.07 -12.45 -6.42
CA VAL A 59 27.90 -13.21 -5.95
C VAL A 59 27.16 -12.45 -4.85
N ARG A 60 27.86 -11.87 -3.87
CA ARG A 60 27.23 -11.03 -2.84
C ARG A 60 26.49 -9.85 -3.45
N THR A 61 27.14 -9.12 -4.35
CA THR A 61 26.52 -7.97 -5.02
C THR A 61 25.27 -8.37 -5.81
N GLU A 62 25.31 -9.53 -6.48
CA GLU A 62 24.17 -10.06 -7.22
C GLU A 62 23.01 -10.44 -6.28
N VAL A 63 23.30 -11.12 -5.18
CA VAL A 63 22.30 -11.50 -4.15
C VAL A 63 21.66 -10.24 -3.54
N ASP A 64 22.46 -9.24 -3.19
CA ASP A 64 21.96 -7.98 -2.63
C ASP A 64 21.06 -7.26 -3.66
N ALA A 65 21.48 -7.18 -4.92
CA ALA A 65 20.69 -6.57 -5.99
C ALA A 65 19.36 -7.33 -6.22
N ALA A 66 19.38 -8.66 -6.24
CA ALA A 66 18.19 -9.49 -6.37
C ALA A 66 17.23 -9.31 -5.19
N HIS A 67 17.74 -9.25 -3.96
CA HIS A 67 16.96 -9.01 -2.77
C HIS A 67 16.29 -7.62 -2.79
N LEU A 68 17.01 -6.58 -3.21
CA LEU A 68 16.47 -5.24 -3.36
C LEU A 68 15.36 -5.18 -4.41
N GLN A 69 15.55 -5.85 -5.54
CA GLN A 69 14.55 -5.93 -6.61
C GLN A 69 13.29 -6.66 -6.14
N TRP A 70 13.45 -7.76 -5.39
CA TRP A 70 12.33 -8.50 -4.81
C TRP A 70 11.54 -7.62 -3.84
N ARG A 71 12.19 -6.94 -2.90
CA ARG A 71 11.52 -6.02 -1.94
C ARG A 71 10.75 -4.90 -2.64
N ARG A 72 11.32 -4.33 -3.73
CA ARG A 72 10.61 -3.33 -4.55
C ARG A 72 9.37 -3.92 -5.21
N GLY A 73 9.44 -5.15 -5.70
CA GLY A 73 8.30 -5.87 -6.25
C GLY A 73 7.19 -6.03 -5.23
N VAL A 74 7.50 -6.53 -4.03
CA VAL A 74 6.55 -6.71 -2.93
C VAL A 74 5.88 -5.38 -2.54
N ARG A 75 6.67 -4.30 -2.37
CA ARG A 75 6.14 -2.96 -2.04
C ARG A 75 5.21 -2.43 -3.14
N ARG A 76 5.63 -2.55 -4.40
CA ARG A 76 4.80 -2.12 -5.54
C ARG A 76 3.46 -2.83 -5.56
N ASP A 77 3.47 -4.14 -5.35
CA ASP A 77 2.26 -4.95 -5.37
C ASP A 77 1.35 -4.63 -4.17
N ALA A 78 1.93 -4.34 -2.99
CA ALA A 78 1.20 -3.86 -1.82
C ALA A 78 0.50 -2.52 -2.09
N TYR A 79 1.20 -1.54 -2.68
CA TYR A 79 0.62 -0.22 -2.98
C TYR A 79 -0.47 -0.30 -4.05
N ALA A 80 -0.24 -1.08 -5.10
CA ALA A 80 -1.24 -1.31 -6.15
C ALA A 80 -2.47 -2.04 -5.60
N GLY A 81 -2.27 -3.05 -4.76
CA GLY A 81 -3.35 -3.77 -4.09
C GLY A 81 -4.19 -2.87 -3.19
N PHE A 82 -3.56 -1.96 -2.44
CA PHE A 82 -4.25 -0.98 -1.60
C PHE A 82 -5.11 -0.02 -2.43
N LEU A 83 -4.56 0.58 -3.48
CA LEU A 83 -5.31 1.49 -4.35
C LEU A 83 -6.49 0.80 -5.04
N LEU A 84 -6.31 -0.45 -5.44
CA LEU A 84 -7.37 -1.25 -6.04
C LEU A 84 -8.48 -1.57 -5.03
N ALA A 85 -8.13 -1.95 -3.79
CA ALA A 85 -9.08 -2.24 -2.72
C ALA A 85 -9.86 -0.97 -2.34
N MET A 86 -9.20 0.18 -2.23
CA MET A 86 -9.83 1.49 -2.01
C MET A 86 -10.84 1.80 -3.12
N THR A 87 -10.43 1.67 -4.37
CA THR A 87 -11.31 1.95 -5.52
C THR A 87 -12.55 1.05 -5.52
N ARG A 88 -12.38 -0.25 -5.24
CA ARG A 88 -13.50 -1.21 -5.14
C ARG A 88 -14.44 -0.85 -3.98
N CYS A 89 -13.89 -0.44 -2.84
CA CYS A 89 -14.69 -0.03 -1.69
C CYS A 89 -15.58 1.18 -2.01
N VAL A 90 -15.03 2.21 -2.65
CA VAL A 90 -15.79 3.39 -3.09
C VAL A 90 -16.83 3.01 -4.15
N GLN A 91 -16.48 2.20 -5.15
CA GLN A 91 -17.41 1.75 -6.19
C GLN A 91 -18.57 0.93 -5.62
N ALA A 92 -18.32 0.04 -4.67
CA ALA A 92 -19.37 -0.72 -4.00
C ALA A 92 -20.35 0.21 -3.24
N ALA A 93 -19.84 1.26 -2.60
CA ALA A 93 -20.68 2.25 -1.93
C ALA A 93 -21.47 3.13 -2.90
N GLU A 94 -20.86 3.54 -4.03
CA GLU A 94 -21.54 4.31 -5.09
C GLU A 94 -22.66 3.54 -5.81
N ALA A 95 -22.58 2.21 -5.83
CA ALA A 95 -23.61 1.37 -6.40
C ALA A 95 -24.90 1.38 -5.57
N LEU A 96 -24.82 1.50 -4.23
CA LEU A 96 -25.97 1.45 -3.32
C LEU A 96 -27.10 2.45 -3.65
N PRO A 97 -26.82 3.74 -3.95
CA PRO A 97 -27.88 4.69 -4.30
C PRO A 97 -28.43 4.51 -5.72
N ARG A 98 -27.66 3.89 -6.64
CA ARG A 98 -28.03 3.74 -8.06
C ARG A 98 -28.86 2.50 -8.32
N GLU A 99 -28.67 1.45 -7.52
CA GLU A 99 -29.48 0.25 -7.67
C GLU A 99 -30.89 0.51 -7.16
N ARG A 100 -31.89 0.29 -8.04
CA ARG A 100 -33.27 0.10 -7.61
C ARG A 100 -33.34 -1.21 -6.84
N LEU A 101 -33.02 -1.14 -5.53
CA LEU A 101 -33.03 -2.29 -4.64
C LEU A 101 -34.48 -2.65 -4.32
N GLU A 102 -35.19 -3.15 -5.35
CA GLU A 102 -36.63 -3.46 -5.28
C GLU A 102 -36.94 -4.68 -4.39
N THR A 103 -35.91 -5.45 -4.06
CA THR A 103 -36.09 -6.62 -3.21
C THR A 103 -35.14 -6.62 -2.00
N PRO A 104 -35.57 -7.11 -0.82
CA PRO A 104 -34.71 -7.25 0.35
C PRO A 104 -33.45 -8.09 0.07
N HIS A 105 -33.52 -9.02 -0.86
CA HIS A 105 -32.39 -9.88 -1.22
C HIS A 105 -31.29 -9.10 -1.98
N SER A 106 -31.64 -8.22 -2.88
CA SER A 106 -30.66 -7.40 -3.62
C SER A 106 -29.95 -6.42 -2.69
N LEU A 107 -30.68 -5.88 -1.69
CA LEU A 107 -30.10 -5.00 -0.68
C LEU A 107 -29.06 -5.73 0.18
N ASN A 108 -29.42 -6.90 0.71
CA ASN A 108 -28.50 -7.67 1.54
C ASN A 108 -27.22 -8.05 0.77
N ALA A 109 -27.35 -8.43 -0.51
CA ALA A 109 -26.20 -8.73 -1.37
C ALA A 109 -25.30 -7.50 -1.57
N ALA A 110 -25.86 -6.32 -1.77
CA ALA A 110 -25.08 -5.08 -1.93
C ALA A 110 -24.39 -4.65 -0.62
N VAL A 111 -25.06 -4.82 0.53
CA VAL A 111 -24.47 -4.57 1.86
C VAL A 111 -23.35 -5.56 2.17
N ASP A 112 -23.53 -6.85 1.82
CA ASP A 112 -22.50 -7.87 1.97
C ASP A 112 -21.28 -7.60 1.08
N GLU A 113 -21.50 -7.09 -0.14
CA GLU A 113 -20.41 -6.68 -1.03
C GLU A 113 -19.64 -5.49 -0.48
N LEU A 114 -20.33 -4.46 0.00
CA LEU A 114 -19.68 -3.31 0.63
C LEU A 114 -18.88 -3.75 1.88
N THR A 115 -19.43 -4.64 2.68
CA THR A 115 -18.76 -5.17 3.88
C THR A 115 -17.48 -5.91 3.50
N ARG A 116 -17.52 -6.74 2.45
CA ARG A 116 -16.34 -7.42 1.92
C ARG A 116 -15.30 -6.42 1.42
N ALA A 117 -15.71 -5.42 0.65
CA ALA A 117 -14.81 -4.41 0.11
C ALA A 117 -14.14 -3.56 1.22
N LYS A 118 -14.84 -3.25 2.32
CA LYS A 118 -14.27 -2.59 3.51
C LYS A 118 -13.21 -3.47 4.19
N ASN A 119 -13.47 -4.77 4.32
CA ASN A 119 -12.52 -5.73 4.90
C ASN A 119 -11.27 -5.88 4.02
N ASP A 120 -11.45 -5.93 2.69
CA ASP A 120 -10.34 -5.99 1.73
C ASP A 120 -9.47 -4.73 1.81
N LEU A 121 -10.07 -3.54 1.92
CA LEU A 121 -9.35 -2.28 2.10
C LEU A 121 -8.53 -2.28 3.41
N SER A 122 -9.14 -2.72 4.51
CA SER A 122 -8.46 -2.85 5.80
C SER A 122 -7.27 -3.81 5.71
N THR A 123 -7.46 -4.98 5.07
CA THR A 123 -6.39 -5.97 4.87
C THR A 123 -5.26 -5.40 4.02
N ALA A 124 -5.58 -4.72 2.91
CA ALA A 124 -4.59 -4.10 2.05
C ALA A 124 -3.80 -2.98 2.76
N LEU A 125 -4.45 -2.20 3.63
CA LEU A 125 -3.78 -1.21 4.47
C LEU A 125 -2.75 -1.86 5.41
N TRP A 126 -3.10 -3.00 6.04
CA TRP A 126 -2.16 -3.72 6.89
C TRP A 126 -0.94 -4.21 6.10
N VAL A 127 -1.11 -4.66 4.85
CA VAL A 127 0.02 -5.06 3.99
C VAL A 127 0.93 -3.85 3.70
N VAL A 128 0.35 -2.68 3.41
CA VAL A 128 1.15 -1.44 3.23
C VAL A 128 1.90 -1.06 4.51
N LYS A 129 1.27 -1.18 5.69
CA LYS A 129 1.90 -0.89 6.99
C LYS A 129 3.06 -1.85 7.31
N LEU A 130 3.01 -3.10 6.85
CA LEU A 130 4.06 -4.10 7.07
C LEU A 130 5.24 -3.93 6.10
N GLU A 131 4.97 -3.61 4.85
CA GLU A 131 5.98 -3.63 3.79
C GLU A 131 6.53 -2.24 3.44
N GLY A 132 5.76 -1.19 3.71
CA GLY A 132 6.11 0.19 3.36
C GLY A 132 6.88 0.91 4.48
N PRO A 133 7.60 2.00 4.13
CA PRO A 133 8.10 2.95 5.12
C PRO A 133 6.93 3.66 5.81
N GLN A 134 7.19 4.15 7.04
CA GLN A 134 6.18 4.79 7.89
C GLN A 134 5.43 5.93 7.19
N VAL A 135 6.11 6.75 6.40
CA VAL A 135 5.50 7.87 5.66
C VAL A 135 4.44 7.40 4.67
N VAL A 136 4.66 6.26 3.98
CA VAL A 136 3.65 5.66 3.09
C VAL A 136 2.51 5.07 3.90
N ALA A 137 2.80 4.42 5.02
CA ALA A 137 1.80 3.84 5.91
C ALA A 137 0.84 4.92 6.46
N ASP A 138 1.37 6.05 6.94
CA ASP A 138 0.59 7.17 7.48
C ASP A 138 -0.29 7.83 6.39
N SER A 139 0.27 8.02 5.20
CA SER A 139 -0.48 8.56 4.05
C SER A 139 -1.59 7.59 3.59
N ALA A 140 -1.31 6.29 3.55
CA ALA A 140 -2.30 5.27 3.21
C ALA A 140 -3.41 5.17 4.28
N GLU A 141 -3.09 5.36 5.57
CA GLU A 141 -4.07 5.41 6.65
C GLU A 141 -5.03 6.60 6.49
N SER A 142 -4.50 7.77 6.14
CA SER A 142 -5.32 8.97 5.85
C SER A 142 -6.26 8.75 4.67
N VAL A 143 -5.77 8.14 3.57
CA VAL A 143 -6.59 7.76 2.41
C VAL A 143 -7.66 6.74 2.80
N SER A 144 -7.31 5.71 3.58
CA SER A 144 -8.24 4.69 4.04
C SER A 144 -9.36 5.27 4.92
N SER A 145 -9.02 6.17 5.84
CA SER A 145 -9.99 6.85 6.71
C SER A 145 -11.00 7.65 5.89
N LEU A 146 -10.53 8.45 4.93
CA LEU A 146 -11.41 9.23 4.05
C LEU A 146 -12.27 8.33 3.14
N ALA A 147 -11.71 7.23 2.62
CA ALA A 147 -12.48 6.28 1.83
C ALA A 147 -13.60 5.63 2.65
N LEU A 148 -13.36 5.26 3.90
CA LEU A 148 -14.37 4.72 4.81
C LEU A 148 -15.42 5.77 5.15
N GLU A 149 -15.03 7.01 5.43
CA GLU A 149 -15.96 8.12 5.67
C GLU A 149 -16.88 8.37 4.47
N LEU A 150 -16.31 8.39 3.26
CA LEU A 150 -17.07 8.52 2.02
C LEU A 150 -18.05 7.35 1.83
N THR A 151 -17.62 6.11 2.09
CA THR A 151 -18.50 4.93 1.97
C THR A 151 -19.65 4.96 2.97
N GLU A 152 -19.43 5.47 4.16
CA GLU A 152 -20.49 5.66 5.15
C GLU A 152 -21.46 6.77 4.77
N ALA A 153 -20.97 7.87 4.23
CA ALA A 153 -21.82 8.96 3.74
C ALA A 153 -22.70 8.49 2.58
N LEU A 154 -22.13 7.71 1.63
CA LEU A 154 -22.89 7.13 0.51
C LEU A 154 -23.92 6.10 0.96
N ALA A 155 -23.57 5.26 1.93
CA ALA A 155 -24.52 4.28 2.52
C ALA A 155 -25.70 4.99 3.19
N ARG A 156 -25.44 6.01 3.99
CA ARG A 156 -26.50 6.84 4.61
C ARG A 156 -27.38 7.53 3.57
N LYS A 157 -26.77 8.06 2.51
CA LYS A 157 -27.52 8.66 1.38
C LYS A 157 -28.43 7.63 0.68
N ALA A 158 -27.95 6.39 0.51
CA ALA A 158 -28.78 5.32 -0.06
C ALA A 158 -29.95 4.93 0.85
N GLU A 159 -29.74 4.86 2.16
CA GLU A 159 -30.81 4.64 3.15
C GLU A 159 -31.85 5.74 3.09
N TYR A 160 -31.42 7.01 3.06
CA TYR A 160 -32.31 8.14 2.90
C TYR A 160 -33.14 8.06 1.62
N HIS A 161 -32.54 7.82 0.46
CA HIS A 161 -33.28 7.72 -0.78
C HIS A 161 -34.33 6.63 -0.79
N ARG A 162 -34.08 5.50 -0.13
CA ARG A 162 -35.07 4.42 0.06
C ARG A 162 -36.20 4.88 0.97
N ALA A 163 -35.85 5.43 2.12
CA ALA A 163 -36.83 5.92 3.09
C ALA A 163 -37.72 7.01 2.48
N ALA A 164 -37.12 7.97 1.74
CA ALA A 164 -37.86 9.01 1.03
C ALA A 164 -38.78 8.45 -0.06
N SER A 165 -38.32 7.43 -0.80
CA SER A 165 -39.17 6.74 -1.79
C SER A 165 -40.33 6.02 -1.12
N THR A 166 -40.11 5.32 -0.01
CA THR A 166 -41.17 4.66 0.78
C THR A 166 -42.18 5.71 1.27
N LEU A 167 -41.70 6.79 1.89
CA LEU A 167 -42.57 7.88 2.37
C LEU A 167 -43.37 8.52 1.25
N TYR A 168 -42.76 8.79 0.09
CA TYR A 168 -43.45 9.35 -1.09
C TYR A 168 -44.57 8.43 -1.60
N HIS A 169 -44.35 7.12 -1.65
CA HIS A 169 -45.39 6.19 -2.06
C HIS A 169 -46.53 6.11 -1.02
N LEU A 170 -46.21 6.12 0.26
CA LEU A 170 -47.20 6.14 1.34
C LEU A 170 -48.01 7.45 1.35
N SER A 171 -47.36 8.59 1.12
CA SER A 171 -48.02 9.91 1.14
C SER A 171 -49.16 10.05 0.13
N SER A 172 -49.13 9.28 -0.97
CA SER A 172 -50.18 9.26 -1.97
C SER A 172 -51.48 8.59 -1.50
N SER A 173 -51.42 7.76 -0.49
CA SER A 173 -52.56 6.96 0.02
C SER A 173 -52.84 7.17 1.52
N ASN A 174 -51.89 7.68 2.27
CA ASN A 174 -51.99 7.88 3.74
C ASN A 174 -51.79 9.36 4.11
N PRO A 175 -52.80 10.05 4.66
CA PRO A 175 -52.72 11.48 4.99
C PRO A 175 -51.69 11.76 6.10
N ILE A 176 -51.40 10.78 7.00
CA ILE A 176 -50.41 10.92 8.05
C ILE A 176 -48.99 10.91 7.44
N ALA A 177 -48.78 10.08 6.42
CA ALA A 177 -47.50 10.05 5.68
C ALA A 177 -47.27 11.36 4.91
N ALA A 178 -48.33 11.93 4.30
CA ALA A 178 -48.27 13.23 3.63
C ALA A 178 -47.95 14.36 4.63
N GLU A 179 -48.54 14.33 5.84
CA GLU A 179 -48.23 15.29 6.90
C GLU A 179 -46.80 15.13 7.45
N LEU A 180 -46.31 13.91 7.55
CA LEU A 180 -44.93 13.63 7.94
C LEU A 180 -43.94 14.19 6.91
N ASP A 181 -44.18 13.95 5.61
CA ASP A 181 -43.35 14.48 4.52
C ASP A 181 -43.28 16.02 4.56
N ALA A 182 -44.47 16.68 4.67
CA ALA A 182 -44.53 18.13 4.81
C ALA A 182 -43.81 18.66 6.08
N THR A 183 -43.90 17.92 7.20
CA THR A 183 -43.22 18.27 8.45
C THR A 183 -41.70 18.15 8.32
N LEU A 184 -41.19 17.11 7.68
CA LEU A 184 -39.74 16.93 7.41
C LEU A 184 -39.21 18.00 6.47
N MET A 185 -39.96 18.36 5.44
CA MET A 185 -39.61 19.50 4.56
C MET A 185 -39.57 20.82 5.35
N GLY A 186 -40.55 21.07 6.19
CA GLY A 186 -40.58 22.25 7.07
C GLY A 186 -39.42 22.29 8.04
N LEU A 187 -39.02 21.12 8.59
CA LEU A 187 -37.86 20.99 9.46
C LEU A 187 -36.58 21.34 8.72
N SER A 188 -36.39 20.86 7.51
CA SER A 188 -35.21 21.17 6.67
C SER A 188 -35.11 22.69 6.38
N VAL A 189 -36.23 23.35 6.10
CA VAL A 189 -36.27 24.82 5.94
C VAL A 189 -35.90 25.53 7.24
N ALA A 190 -36.49 25.14 8.39
CA ALA A 190 -36.21 25.75 9.68
C ALA A 190 -34.74 25.59 10.10
N VAL A 191 -34.13 24.44 9.83
CA VAL A 191 -32.68 24.20 10.02
C VAL A 191 -31.87 25.14 9.15
N SER A 192 -32.21 25.28 7.89
CA SER A 192 -31.49 26.15 6.94
C SER A 192 -31.59 27.63 7.33
N GLU A 193 -32.78 28.11 7.72
CA GLU A 193 -33.05 29.50 8.10
C GLU A 193 -32.40 29.88 9.42
N THR A 194 -32.38 28.97 10.40
CA THR A 194 -31.77 29.19 11.72
C THR A 194 -30.26 29.03 11.71
N GLY A 195 -29.70 28.44 10.63
CA GLY A 195 -28.29 28.06 10.57
C GLY A 195 -27.93 27.01 11.64
N TYR A 196 -28.91 26.28 12.13
CA TYR A 196 -28.70 25.24 13.14
C TYR A 196 -27.92 24.09 12.49
N ASN A 197 -26.73 23.86 13.00
CA ASN A 197 -25.86 22.77 12.56
C ASN A 197 -25.52 21.92 13.80
N ALA A 198 -26.45 21.09 14.19
CA ALA A 198 -26.20 20.17 15.29
C ALA A 198 -25.41 18.97 14.75
N GLN A 199 -24.16 18.87 15.13
CA GLN A 199 -23.41 17.62 14.95
C GLN A 199 -23.88 16.58 15.98
N PRO A 200 -23.90 15.28 15.63
CA PRO A 200 -24.18 14.22 16.58
C PRO A 200 -23.26 14.35 17.81
N GLY A 201 -23.86 14.46 19.00
CA GLY A 201 -23.12 14.71 20.25
C GLY A 201 -22.88 16.17 20.60
N SER A 202 -23.31 17.13 19.79
CA SER A 202 -23.32 18.55 20.13
C SER A 202 -24.25 18.80 21.33
N ARG A 203 -23.79 19.63 22.28
CA ARG A 203 -24.60 20.08 23.41
C ARG A 203 -25.43 21.34 23.07
N GLN A 204 -25.44 21.74 21.83
CA GLN A 204 -26.18 22.91 21.39
C GLN A 204 -27.68 22.59 21.42
N MET A 205 -28.45 23.34 22.19
CA MET A 205 -29.90 23.20 22.16
C MET A 205 -30.46 23.68 20.83
N PRO A 206 -31.34 22.89 20.17
CA PRO A 206 -31.97 23.31 18.94
C PRO A 206 -32.83 24.56 19.19
N PRO A 207 -32.97 25.45 18.19
CA PRO A 207 -33.97 26.50 18.20
C PRO A 207 -35.36 25.91 18.46
N GLN A 208 -36.23 26.68 19.10
CA GLN A 208 -37.56 26.20 19.47
C GLN A 208 -38.33 25.64 18.28
N GLU A 209 -38.28 26.31 17.14
CA GLU A 209 -38.96 25.88 15.90
C GLU A 209 -38.47 24.52 15.42
N VAL A 210 -37.15 24.28 15.46
CA VAL A 210 -36.53 22.98 15.09
C VAL A 210 -36.97 21.91 16.09
N ALA A 211 -36.96 22.20 17.39
CA ALA A 211 -37.36 21.26 18.42
C ALA A 211 -38.85 20.84 18.30
N GLU A 212 -39.73 21.79 18.05
CA GLU A 212 -41.16 21.55 17.84
C GLU A 212 -41.42 20.72 16.57
N ALA A 213 -40.72 21.03 15.47
CA ALA A 213 -40.83 20.27 14.23
C ALA A 213 -40.35 18.82 14.39
N VAL A 214 -39.24 18.59 15.10
CA VAL A 214 -38.71 17.25 15.40
C VAL A 214 -39.70 16.44 16.22
N GLU A 215 -40.29 17.06 17.26
CA GLU A 215 -41.26 16.37 18.12
C GLU A 215 -42.57 16.05 17.36
N ARG A 216 -43.02 16.97 16.47
CA ARG A 216 -44.17 16.71 15.59
C ARG A 216 -43.89 15.56 14.64
N ALA A 217 -42.71 15.55 13.97
CA ALA A 217 -42.31 14.48 13.08
C ALA A 217 -42.23 13.13 13.82
N ARG A 218 -41.72 13.11 15.05
CA ARG A 218 -41.67 11.91 15.89
C ARG A 218 -43.07 11.36 16.22
N GLN A 219 -44.03 12.24 16.55
CA GLN A 219 -45.40 11.84 16.83
C GLN A 219 -46.10 11.22 15.60
N LEU A 220 -45.86 11.81 14.42
CA LEU A 220 -46.39 11.29 13.16
C LEU A 220 -45.74 9.94 12.77
N HIS A 221 -44.43 9.81 12.93
CA HIS A 221 -43.76 8.53 12.72
C HIS A 221 -44.28 7.45 13.66
N GLY A 222 -44.59 7.78 14.95
CA GLY A 222 -45.17 6.81 15.87
C GLY A 222 -46.50 6.20 15.41
N GLN A 223 -47.23 6.88 14.52
CA GLN A 223 -48.46 6.39 13.90
C GLN A 223 -48.21 5.58 12.61
N LEU A 224 -46.99 5.64 12.06
CA LEU A 224 -46.52 4.96 10.83
C LEU A 224 -45.46 3.91 11.12
N SER A 225 -45.26 3.53 12.37
CA SER A 225 -44.16 2.67 12.80
C SER A 225 -44.17 1.27 12.16
N ASP A 226 -45.32 0.82 11.68
CA ASP A 226 -45.47 -0.45 10.98
C ASP A 226 -45.07 -0.35 9.48
N ASP A 227 -45.19 0.87 8.91
CA ASP A 227 -44.93 1.14 7.50
C ASP A 227 -43.50 1.69 7.25
N ILE A 228 -42.95 2.46 8.20
CA ILE A 228 -41.64 3.10 8.17
C ILE A 228 -40.83 2.60 9.34
N GLY A 229 -39.81 1.78 9.07
CA GLY A 229 -38.93 1.22 10.11
C GLY A 229 -38.06 2.27 10.81
N ILE A 230 -37.48 1.89 11.95
CA ILE A 230 -36.65 2.81 12.75
C ILE A 230 -35.43 3.30 11.98
N SER A 231 -34.79 2.46 11.13
CA SER A 231 -33.63 2.85 10.32
C SER A 231 -34.02 3.88 9.26
N GLU A 232 -35.14 3.68 8.58
CA GLU A 232 -35.70 4.60 7.60
C GLU A 232 -36.07 5.94 8.23
N TRP A 233 -36.72 5.90 9.39
CA TRP A 233 -37.02 7.10 10.17
C TRP A 233 -35.78 7.90 10.55
N VAL A 234 -34.73 7.23 11.05
CA VAL A 234 -33.48 7.89 11.40
C VAL A 234 -32.80 8.51 10.18
N ALA A 235 -32.86 7.85 9.02
CA ALA A 235 -32.31 8.37 7.77
C ALA A 235 -33.06 9.64 7.32
N LEU A 236 -34.40 9.65 7.36
CA LEU A 236 -35.25 10.82 7.03
C LEU A 236 -34.99 11.99 7.98
N LEU A 237 -34.92 11.72 9.29
CA LEU A 237 -34.69 12.76 10.27
C LEU A 237 -33.29 13.37 10.17
N ASN A 238 -32.28 12.56 9.93
CA ASN A 238 -30.90 13.03 9.77
C ASN A 238 -30.73 13.91 8.54
N ASP A 239 -31.43 13.59 7.45
CA ASP A 239 -31.43 14.43 6.24
C ASP A 239 -32.11 15.78 6.51
N ALA A 240 -33.30 15.77 7.10
CA ALA A 240 -34.02 16.99 7.45
C ALA A 240 -33.24 17.89 8.43
N LEU A 241 -32.42 17.30 9.30
CA LEU A 241 -31.52 18.02 10.22
C LEU A 241 -30.16 18.41 9.58
N ASN A 242 -29.95 18.10 8.30
CA ASN A 242 -28.70 18.35 7.59
C ASN A 242 -27.46 17.73 8.24
N TYR A 243 -27.63 16.54 8.81
CA TYR A 243 -26.53 15.80 9.47
C TYR A 243 -25.62 15.04 8.48
N PHE A 244 -25.90 15.12 7.20
CA PHE A 244 -25.10 14.41 6.21
C PHE A 244 -23.86 15.21 5.82
N THR A 245 -22.72 14.55 5.94
CA THR A 245 -21.51 15.03 5.31
C THR A 245 -21.68 14.92 3.79
N ASP A 246 -21.37 16.00 3.06
CA ASP A 246 -21.48 16.03 1.60
C ASP A 246 -20.53 14.98 0.98
N PRO A 247 -21.05 13.91 0.33
CA PRO A 247 -20.20 12.88 -0.29
C PRO A 247 -19.33 13.45 -1.43
N GLU A 248 -19.75 14.53 -2.10
CA GLU A 248 -18.98 15.14 -3.16
C GLU A 248 -17.75 15.88 -2.61
N ALA A 249 -17.90 16.54 -1.46
CA ALA A 249 -16.78 17.16 -0.76
C ALA A 249 -15.78 16.11 -0.30
N LEU A 250 -16.24 15.01 0.30
CA LEU A 250 -15.39 13.89 0.71
C LEU A 250 -14.67 13.24 -0.47
N ASN A 251 -15.36 13.07 -1.60
CA ASN A 251 -14.76 12.49 -2.81
C ASN A 251 -13.64 13.38 -3.38
N ARG A 252 -13.85 14.71 -3.39
CA ARG A 252 -12.81 15.68 -3.79
C ARG A 252 -11.60 15.61 -2.84
N GLN A 253 -11.83 15.53 -1.53
CA GLN A 253 -10.78 15.41 -0.53
C GLN A 253 -10.02 14.08 -0.68
N LEU A 254 -10.72 12.96 -0.87
CA LEU A 254 -10.12 11.66 -1.13
C LEU A 254 -9.24 11.69 -2.36
N SER A 255 -9.73 12.24 -3.48
CA SER A 255 -8.98 12.37 -4.72
C SER A 255 -7.68 13.16 -4.51
N SER A 256 -7.75 14.32 -3.84
CA SER A 256 -6.57 15.13 -3.51
C SER A 256 -5.57 14.39 -2.63
N THR A 257 -6.06 13.63 -1.63
CA THR A 257 -5.19 12.86 -0.72
C THR A 257 -4.52 11.69 -1.44
N VAL A 258 -5.23 11.02 -2.37
CA VAL A 258 -4.65 9.99 -3.23
C VAL A 258 -3.57 10.56 -4.16
N GLU A 259 -3.78 11.74 -4.74
CA GLU A 259 -2.77 12.42 -5.54
C GLU A 259 -1.50 12.76 -4.73
N GLN A 260 -1.63 13.04 -3.45
CA GLN A 260 -0.50 13.24 -2.54
C GLN A 260 0.21 11.94 -2.16
N LEU A 261 -0.52 10.83 -2.02
CA LEU A 261 0.05 9.51 -1.73
C LEU A 261 0.92 8.97 -2.88
N LEU A 262 0.54 9.19 -4.14
CA LEU A 262 1.23 8.64 -5.30
C LEU A 262 2.71 9.00 -5.40
N PRO A 263 3.15 10.28 -5.24
CA PRO A 263 4.56 10.63 -5.24
C PRO A 263 5.32 10.02 -4.06
N VAL A 264 4.70 9.91 -2.89
CA VAL A 264 5.30 9.27 -1.70
C VAL A 264 5.58 7.79 -1.97
N CYS A 265 4.62 7.07 -2.57
CA CYS A 265 4.81 5.68 -2.99
C CYS A 265 5.95 5.54 -4.03
N ARG A 266 6.02 6.43 -5.03
CA ARG A 266 7.10 6.42 -6.03
C ARG A 266 8.45 6.65 -5.38
N GLN A 267 8.57 7.67 -4.54
CA GLN A 267 9.81 7.94 -3.82
C GLN A 267 10.26 6.75 -2.96
N ALA A 268 9.32 6.08 -2.27
CA ALA A 268 9.61 4.89 -1.48
C ALA A 268 10.06 3.68 -2.32
N LEU A 269 9.64 3.57 -3.57
CA LEU A 269 10.10 2.55 -4.51
C LEU A 269 11.48 2.87 -5.09
N ASP A 270 11.81 4.16 -5.29
CA ASP A 270 13.07 4.62 -5.85
C ASP A 270 14.18 4.71 -4.79
N ALA A 271 13.84 4.85 -3.51
CA ALA A 271 14.81 4.92 -2.42
C ALA A 271 15.67 3.65 -2.38
N ARG A 272 17.00 3.82 -2.42
CA ARG A 272 17.97 2.74 -2.25
C ARG A 272 17.90 2.28 -0.79
N SER A 273 17.34 1.10 -0.56
CA SER A 273 17.21 0.55 0.78
C SER A 273 18.60 0.33 1.41
N GLY A 274 18.90 1.09 2.42
CA GLY A 274 20.08 0.87 3.23
C GLY A 274 20.53 2.06 4.08
N THR A 275 20.26 3.28 3.66
CA THR A 275 20.75 4.48 4.36
C THR A 275 19.72 5.59 4.53
N ASP A 276 18.63 5.58 3.75
CA ASP A 276 17.68 6.70 3.70
C ASP A 276 16.49 6.57 4.67
N ASP A 277 16.18 5.37 5.18
CA ASP A 277 15.11 5.21 6.18
C ASP A 277 15.42 5.99 7.49
N LEU A 278 16.69 6.22 7.79
CA LEU A 278 17.12 7.02 8.95
C LEU A 278 17.09 8.54 8.69
N LEU A 279 17.16 8.98 7.43
CA LEU A 279 17.16 10.40 7.08
C LEU A 279 15.75 10.96 6.86
N LEU A 280 14.78 10.14 6.44
CA LEU A 280 13.38 10.54 6.30
C LEU A 280 12.66 10.71 7.65
N THR A 281 13.15 10.09 8.72
CA THR A 281 12.62 10.26 10.09
C THR A 281 13.24 11.43 10.86
N ALA A 282 14.35 12.02 10.37
CA ALA A 282 15.07 13.10 11.04
C ALA A 282 14.74 14.51 10.49
N GLY A 283 13.82 14.62 9.55
CA GLY A 283 13.49 15.87 8.84
C GLY A 283 12.12 16.47 9.17
N VAL A 284 11.51 16.12 10.33
CA VAL A 284 10.28 16.77 10.82
C VAL A 284 10.56 17.50 12.12
#